data_06a8733aa64852ff42ca9b98b302bed6
#
_entry.id   06a8733aa64852ff42ca9b98b302bed6
#
_cell.length_a   1.000
_cell.length_b   1.000
_cell.length_c   1.000
_cell.angle_alpha   90.00
_cell.angle_beta   90.00
_cell.angle_gamma   90.00
#
_symmetry.space_group_name_H-M   'P 1'
#
loop_
_entity.id
_entity.type
_entity.pdbx_description
1 polymer ?
#
loop_
_entity_poly.entity_id
_entity_poly.type
_entity_poly.pdbx_seq_one_letter_code
_entity_poly.pdbx_strand_id
1 'polypeptide(L)'
;VATLYRNAYHLLALDGAGIDSVADLPGHRVAIPPASSGEFKSFWFLVDHYRLPRDGMIALPMSEAAADFAMQRGQVDAVFRVRAPGNAAIRELIGERRMHLVPIPQAQAMALQEPAVEPGVIPLGSYRGHPALPEADLPTAIVDRLLVARSDLKPSVVHKLTRELYDHRAEIMDANRLAGFIGPVGEESDSVVAAHPGARAY
;
A
#
# COMPACT_ATOMS: atom_id res chain seq x y z
N VAL A 1 -7.60 11.64 -12.63
CA VAL A 1 -7.13 13.04 -12.59
C VAL A 1 -5.60 13.04 -12.52
N ALA A 2 -5.01 12.36 -11.57
CA ALA A 2 -3.57 12.27 -11.39
C ALA A 2 -3.18 10.98 -10.68
N THR A 3 -1.96 10.51 -10.91
CA THR A 3 -1.27 9.59 -10.01
C THR A 3 -0.67 10.41 -8.88
N LEU A 4 -0.98 10.06 -7.62
CA LEU A 4 -0.50 10.81 -6.46
C LEU A 4 0.87 10.30 -6.00
N TYR A 5 0.96 8.99 -5.74
CA TYR A 5 2.20 8.31 -5.34
C TYR A 5 1.98 6.80 -5.36
N ARG A 6 3.06 6.07 -5.24
CA ARG A 6 3.05 4.61 -5.20
C ARG A 6 2.95 4.09 -3.78
N ASN A 7 2.09 3.10 -3.56
CA ASN A 7 1.95 2.37 -2.32
C ASN A 7 2.55 0.97 -2.47
N ALA A 8 3.16 0.47 -1.42
CA ALA A 8 3.64 -0.89 -1.30
C ALA A 8 2.72 -1.71 -0.38
N TYR A 9 2.60 -3.00 -0.65
CA TYR A 9 2.03 -3.94 0.29
C TYR A 9 3.03 -4.17 1.42
N HIS A 10 2.56 -4.00 2.65
CA HIS A 10 3.34 -4.26 3.85
C HIS A 10 2.67 -5.38 4.62
N LEU A 11 3.37 -6.47 4.75
CA LEU A 11 3.04 -7.52 5.71
C LEU A 11 4.08 -7.44 6.82
N LEU A 12 3.65 -7.10 8.04
CA LEU A 12 4.50 -7.03 9.21
C LEU A 12 4.12 -8.17 10.16
N ALA A 13 5.09 -8.85 10.71
CA ALA A 13 4.90 -9.92 11.68
C ALA A 13 5.68 -9.64 12.96
N LEU A 14 5.15 -10.11 14.09
CA LEU A 14 5.89 -10.12 15.35
C LEU A 14 7.07 -11.09 15.25
N ASP A 15 8.22 -10.68 15.76
CA ASP A 15 9.37 -11.58 15.88
C ASP A 15 9.00 -12.78 16.74
N GLY A 16 9.33 -13.96 16.25
CA GLY A 16 9.01 -15.22 16.92
C GLY A 16 7.59 -15.75 16.68
N ALA A 17 6.77 -15.06 15.87
CA ALA A 17 5.48 -15.61 15.46
C ALA A 17 5.60 -16.74 14.42
N GLY A 18 6.76 -16.90 13.77
CA GLY A 18 6.97 -17.93 12.74
C GLY A 18 6.35 -17.58 11.40
N ILE A 19 6.24 -16.27 11.09
CA ILE A 19 5.68 -15.75 9.82
C ILE A 19 6.82 -15.08 9.05
N ASP A 20 7.57 -15.85 8.29
CA ASP A 20 8.68 -15.35 7.46
C ASP A 20 8.32 -15.22 5.98
N SER A 21 7.17 -15.74 5.60
CA SER A 21 6.59 -15.66 4.26
C SER A 21 5.07 -15.52 4.29
N VAL A 22 4.48 -15.13 3.16
CA VAL A 22 3.00 -15.09 3.03
C VAL A 22 2.38 -16.48 3.26
N ALA A 23 3.11 -17.55 2.92
CA ALA A 23 2.62 -18.92 3.08
C ALA A 23 2.47 -19.36 4.54
N ASP A 24 3.08 -18.64 5.47
CA ASP A 24 3.04 -18.96 6.91
C ASP A 24 1.82 -18.35 7.64
N LEU A 25 0.98 -17.57 6.93
CA LEU A 25 -0.20 -16.93 7.53
C LEU A 25 -1.27 -17.89 8.08
N PRO A 26 -1.47 -19.12 7.55
CA PRO A 26 -2.40 -20.07 8.15
C PRO A 26 -2.07 -20.36 9.62
N GLY A 27 -3.12 -20.44 10.46
CA GLY A 27 -2.99 -20.65 11.90
C GLY A 27 -2.78 -19.37 12.72
N HIS A 28 -2.47 -18.25 12.08
CA HIS A 28 -2.15 -16.99 12.76
C HIS A 28 -3.30 -15.99 12.77
N ARG A 29 -3.25 -15.06 13.73
CA ARG A 29 -4.17 -13.91 13.86
C ARG A 29 -3.58 -12.75 13.06
N VAL A 30 -4.29 -12.33 12.03
CA VAL A 30 -3.83 -11.29 11.10
C VAL A 30 -4.78 -10.10 11.17
N ALA A 31 -4.30 -8.93 11.61
CA ALA A 31 -5.05 -7.69 11.49
C ALA A 31 -5.04 -7.24 10.03
N ILE A 32 -6.22 -7.03 9.49
CA ILE A 32 -6.41 -6.63 8.09
C ILE A 32 -7.24 -5.34 8.00
N PRO A 33 -7.13 -4.58 6.91
CA PRO A 33 -7.92 -3.37 6.72
C PRO A 33 -9.42 -3.61 6.81
N PRO A 34 -10.24 -2.58 7.14
CA PRO A 34 -11.69 -2.70 7.22
C PRO A 34 -12.31 -3.20 5.92
N ALA A 35 -13.36 -4.01 6.01
CA ALA A 35 -14.04 -4.64 4.87
C ALA A 35 -14.56 -3.63 3.81
N SER A 36 -14.80 -2.38 4.21
CA SER A 36 -15.21 -1.29 3.31
C SER A 36 -14.06 -0.65 2.53
N SER A 37 -12.80 -1.02 2.80
CA SER A 37 -11.63 -0.42 2.16
C SER A 37 -11.17 -1.20 0.93
N GLY A 38 -10.52 -0.50 -0.02
CA GLY A 38 -9.83 -1.15 -1.13
C GLY A 38 -8.68 -2.06 -0.67
N GLU A 39 -8.01 -1.70 0.41
CA GLU A 39 -6.91 -2.46 1.00
C GLU A 39 -7.35 -3.83 1.53
N PHE A 40 -8.62 -3.97 1.95
CA PHE A 40 -9.20 -5.27 2.29
C PHE A 40 -9.21 -6.23 1.09
N LYS A 41 -9.56 -5.71 -0.10
CA LYS A 41 -9.51 -6.50 -1.33
C LYS A 41 -8.07 -6.88 -1.69
N SER A 42 -7.12 -5.97 -1.47
CA SER A 42 -5.69 -6.23 -1.71
C SER A 42 -5.16 -7.38 -0.84
N PHE A 43 -5.58 -7.44 0.43
CA PHE A 43 -5.21 -8.56 1.30
C PHE A 43 -5.75 -9.90 0.78
N TRP A 44 -7.03 -9.95 0.44
CA TRP A 44 -7.62 -11.20 -0.04
C TRP A 44 -7.09 -11.61 -1.42
N PHE A 45 -6.78 -10.63 -2.28
CA PHE A 45 -6.09 -10.92 -3.53
C PHE A 45 -4.71 -11.57 -3.30
N LEU A 46 -3.94 -11.06 -2.31
CA LEU A 46 -2.68 -11.68 -1.91
C LEU A 46 -2.89 -13.13 -1.43
N VAL A 47 -3.83 -13.35 -0.52
CA VAL A 47 -4.16 -14.68 0.04
C VAL A 47 -4.57 -15.66 -1.05
N ASP A 48 -5.44 -15.23 -1.97
CA ASP A 48 -5.95 -16.05 -3.08
C ASP A 48 -4.83 -16.39 -4.08
N HIS A 49 -3.92 -15.44 -4.37
CA HIS A 49 -2.77 -15.68 -5.23
C HIS A 49 -1.89 -16.81 -4.69
N TYR A 50 -1.63 -16.81 -3.39
CA TYR A 50 -0.87 -17.88 -2.72
C TYR A 50 -1.71 -19.14 -2.46
N ARG A 51 -2.98 -19.16 -2.88
CA ARG A 51 -3.93 -20.27 -2.67
C ARG A 51 -4.06 -20.70 -1.21
N LEU A 52 -3.95 -19.75 -0.29
CA LEU A 52 -4.12 -20.03 1.12
C LEU A 52 -5.61 -20.16 1.46
N PRO A 53 -6.00 -21.12 2.31
CA PRO A 53 -7.39 -21.23 2.75
C PRO A 53 -7.77 -20.00 3.57
N ARG A 54 -8.84 -19.31 3.18
CA ARG A 54 -9.28 -18.09 3.88
C ARG A 54 -9.71 -18.35 5.32
N ASP A 55 -10.21 -19.54 5.61
CA ASP A 55 -10.58 -20.04 6.94
C ASP A 55 -9.39 -20.66 7.70
N GLY A 56 -8.23 -20.77 7.03
CA GLY A 56 -7.00 -21.28 7.62
C GLY A 56 -6.31 -20.28 8.56
N MET A 57 -6.69 -19.00 8.54
CA MET A 57 -6.16 -17.95 9.41
C MET A 57 -7.28 -17.21 10.13
N ILE A 58 -6.97 -16.52 11.21
CA ILE A 58 -7.92 -15.66 11.93
C ILE A 58 -7.72 -14.22 11.41
N ALA A 59 -8.37 -13.90 10.28
CA ALA A 59 -8.35 -12.56 9.71
C ALA A 59 -9.30 -11.63 10.48
N LEU A 60 -8.75 -10.53 11.02
CA LEU A 60 -9.45 -9.59 11.90
C LEU A 60 -9.54 -8.21 11.23
N PRO A 61 -10.66 -7.90 10.54
CA PRO A 61 -10.87 -6.58 9.95
C PRO A 61 -10.98 -5.51 11.04
N MET A 62 -10.10 -4.49 10.99
CA MET A 62 -10.11 -3.43 11.99
C MET A 62 -9.48 -2.14 11.43
N SER A 63 -9.70 -1.02 12.13
CA SER A 63 -9.03 0.24 11.80
C SER A 63 -7.53 0.16 12.06
N GLU A 64 -6.76 1.05 11.43
CA GLU A 64 -5.30 1.10 11.60
C GLU A 64 -4.89 1.27 13.05
N ALA A 65 -5.53 2.21 13.78
CA ALA A 65 -5.26 2.42 15.19
C ALA A 65 -5.58 1.19 16.07
N ALA A 66 -6.66 0.45 15.75
CA ALA A 66 -7.00 -0.77 16.46
C ALA A 66 -5.99 -1.89 16.17
N ALA A 67 -5.50 -1.97 14.93
CA ALA A 67 -4.47 -2.93 14.53
C ALA A 67 -3.13 -2.65 15.25
N ASP A 68 -2.73 -1.37 15.34
CA ASP A 68 -1.53 -0.96 16.08
C ASP A 68 -1.61 -1.38 17.54
N PHE A 69 -2.73 -1.05 18.18
CA PHE A 69 -2.97 -1.43 19.56
C PHE A 69 -2.97 -2.95 19.78
N ALA A 70 -3.58 -3.70 18.86
CA ALA A 70 -3.61 -5.16 18.91
C ALA A 70 -2.21 -5.77 18.73
N MET A 71 -1.39 -5.21 17.80
CA MET A 71 0.00 -5.61 17.60
C MET A 71 0.84 -5.33 18.85
N GLN A 72 0.73 -4.14 19.44
CA GLN A 72 1.44 -3.76 20.66
C GLN A 72 1.15 -4.69 21.82
N ARG A 73 -0.05 -5.23 21.90
CA ARG A 73 -0.47 -6.16 22.96
C ARG A 73 -0.25 -7.64 22.63
N GLY A 74 0.21 -7.98 21.44
CA GLY A 74 0.35 -9.37 20.99
C GLY A 74 -1.00 -10.07 20.83
N GLN A 75 -2.07 -9.30 20.56
CA GLN A 75 -3.40 -9.84 20.29
C GLN A 75 -3.55 -10.33 18.84
N VAL A 76 -2.67 -9.86 17.97
CA VAL A 76 -2.50 -10.34 16.59
C VAL A 76 -1.02 -10.63 16.35
N ASP A 77 -0.74 -11.52 15.40
CA ASP A 77 0.59 -12.03 15.09
C ASP A 77 1.20 -11.30 13.88
N ALA A 78 0.34 -10.78 13.00
CA ALA A 78 0.72 -10.01 11.84
C ALA A 78 -0.31 -8.91 11.52
N VAL A 79 0.13 -7.92 10.72
CA VAL A 79 -0.72 -6.86 10.17
C VAL A 79 -0.40 -6.65 8.70
N PHE A 80 -1.46 -6.47 7.88
CA PHE A 80 -1.34 -6.09 6.47
C PHE A 80 -1.77 -4.64 6.25
N ARG A 81 -0.98 -3.91 5.43
CA ARG A 81 -1.24 -2.51 5.05
C ARG A 81 -0.78 -2.22 3.64
N VAL A 82 -1.38 -1.18 3.05
CA VAL A 82 -0.96 -0.66 1.73
C VAL A 82 -0.60 0.82 1.91
N ARG A 83 0.68 1.13 2.03
CA ARG A 83 1.22 2.47 2.33
C ARG A 83 2.43 2.79 1.46
N ALA A 84 2.73 4.06 1.31
CA ALA A 84 3.99 4.46 0.68
C ALA A 84 5.20 3.96 1.50
N PRO A 85 6.27 3.46 0.86
CA PRO A 85 7.51 3.14 1.55
C PRO A 85 8.00 4.32 2.39
N GLY A 86 8.52 4.08 3.59
CA GLY A 86 8.94 5.12 4.53
C GLY A 86 7.80 5.79 5.30
N ASN A 87 6.56 5.27 5.22
CA ASN A 87 5.41 5.80 5.95
C ASN A 87 5.67 5.88 7.45
N ALA A 88 5.30 7.01 8.09
CA ALA A 88 5.58 7.30 9.49
C ALA A 88 4.88 6.32 10.44
N ALA A 89 3.60 5.99 10.20
CA ALA A 89 2.85 5.07 11.06
C ALA A 89 3.45 3.65 11.05
N ILE A 90 3.95 3.18 9.90
CA ILE A 90 4.67 1.91 9.83
C ILE A 90 5.99 1.99 10.60
N ARG A 91 6.72 3.10 10.48
CA ARG A 91 7.97 3.32 11.22
C ARG A 91 7.76 3.31 12.73
N GLU A 92 6.71 3.98 13.21
CA GLU A 92 6.33 4.01 14.62
C GLU A 92 5.98 2.61 15.12
N LEU A 93 5.13 1.89 14.40
CA LEU A 93 4.71 0.54 14.76
C LEU A 93 5.91 -0.41 14.90
N ILE A 94 6.84 -0.39 13.96
CA ILE A 94 8.07 -1.20 14.00
C ILE A 94 8.99 -0.77 15.15
N GLY A 95 8.99 0.53 15.49
CA GLY A 95 9.81 1.09 16.58
C GLY A 95 9.35 0.67 17.98
N GLU A 96 8.06 0.37 18.16
CA GLU A 96 7.46 0.06 19.46
C GLU A 96 7.60 -1.41 19.88
N ARG A 97 7.77 -2.32 18.92
CA ARG A 97 7.95 -3.74 19.18
C ARG A 97 8.94 -4.36 18.21
N ARG A 98 9.47 -5.53 18.59
CA ARG A 98 10.25 -6.35 17.66
C ARG A 98 9.33 -6.94 16.60
N MET A 99 9.44 -6.41 15.40
CA MET A 99 8.69 -6.80 14.21
C MET A 99 9.62 -6.80 13.02
N HIS A 100 9.29 -7.64 12.06
CA HIS A 100 9.96 -7.64 10.77
C HIS A 100 8.95 -7.49 9.64
N LEU A 101 9.46 -7.07 8.49
CA LEU A 101 8.73 -7.00 7.24
C LEU A 101 8.83 -8.36 6.53
N VAL A 102 7.68 -8.91 6.14
CA VAL A 102 7.60 -10.18 5.41
C VAL A 102 7.62 -9.90 3.92
N PRO A 103 8.52 -10.54 3.12
CA PRO A 103 8.60 -10.31 1.70
C PRO A 103 7.39 -10.87 0.93
N ILE A 104 7.05 -10.21 -0.19
CA ILE A 104 6.01 -10.65 -1.14
C ILE A 104 6.66 -10.79 -2.53
N PRO A 105 7.47 -11.83 -2.77
CA PRO A 105 8.32 -11.93 -3.96
C PRO A 105 7.56 -12.25 -5.25
N GLN A 106 6.28 -12.66 -5.19
CA GLN A 106 5.50 -13.10 -6.35
C GLN A 106 4.71 -11.98 -7.03
N ALA A 107 5.02 -10.71 -6.76
CA ALA A 107 4.27 -9.57 -7.29
C ALA A 107 4.23 -9.52 -8.83
N GLN A 108 5.29 -9.99 -9.52
CA GLN A 108 5.29 -10.10 -10.98
C GLN A 108 4.24 -11.11 -11.49
N ALA A 109 4.07 -12.23 -10.80
CA ALA A 109 3.03 -13.20 -11.13
C ALA A 109 1.63 -12.68 -10.76
N MET A 110 1.52 -11.90 -9.68
CA MET A 110 0.28 -11.23 -9.30
C MET A 110 -0.17 -10.23 -10.36
N ALA A 111 0.75 -9.48 -10.97
CA ALA A 111 0.48 -8.53 -12.05
C ALA A 111 -0.17 -9.18 -13.30
N LEU A 112 0.07 -10.46 -13.56
CA LEU A 112 -0.59 -11.19 -14.65
C LEU A 112 -2.10 -11.39 -14.41
N GLN A 113 -2.54 -11.31 -13.16
CA GLN A 113 -3.95 -11.50 -12.78
C GLN A 113 -4.64 -10.16 -12.48
N GLU A 114 -3.90 -9.19 -11.97
CA GLU A 114 -4.40 -7.86 -11.61
C GLU A 114 -3.43 -6.80 -12.15
N PRO A 115 -3.75 -6.18 -13.29
CA PRO A 115 -2.87 -5.19 -13.94
C PRO A 115 -2.59 -3.94 -13.08
N ALA A 116 -3.41 -3.67 -12.06
CA ALA A 116 -3.18 -2.58 -11.13
C ALA A 116 -2.04 -2.85 -10.13
N VAL A 117 -1.55 -4.10 -10.09
CA VAL A 117 -0.43 -4.53 -9.24
C VAL A 117 0.84 -4.59 -10.07
N GLU A 118 1.90 -3.99 -9.56
CA GLU A 118 3.23 -4.05 -10.17
C GLU A 118 4.24 -4.68 -9.21
N PRO A 119 5.27 -5.36 -9.72
CA PRO A 119 6.39 -5.78 -8.89
C PRO A 119 7.20 -4.56 -8.45
N GLY A 120 7.69 -4.59 -7.22
CA GLY A 120 8.57 -3.56 -6.71
C GLY A 120 9.25 -3.95 -5.42
N VAL A 121 9.87 -2.98 -4.77
CA VAL A 121 10.60 -3.20 -3.52
C VAL A 121 10.29 -2.11 -2.50
N ILE A 122 10.37 -2.46 -1.22
CA ILE A 122 10.58 -1.50 -0.14
C ILE A 122 12.09 -1.36 0.00
N PRO A 123 12.67 -0.17 -0.28
CA PRO A 123 14.12 0.00 -0.31
C PRO A 123 14.76 -0.27 1.05
N LEU A 124 16.00 -0.78 1.02
CA LEU A 124 16.91 -0.89 2.17
C LEU A 124 16.83 0.37 3.04
N GLY A 125 16.67 0.20 4.35
CA GLY A 125 16.71 1.31 5.30
C GLY A 125 15.52 2.26 5.29
N SER A 126 14.42 1.97 4.55
CA SER A 126 13.23 2.84 4.44
C SER A 126 12.63 3.26 5.78
N TYR A 127 12.77 2.44 6.81
CA TYR A 127 12.20 2.69 8.14
C TYR A 127 13.22 3.03 9.20
N ARG A 128 14.46 2.54 9.05
CA ARG A 128 15.58 2.85 9.94
C ARG A 128 16.90 2.68 9.18
N GLY A 129 17.80 3.67 9.29
CA GLY A 129 19.07 3.67 8.57
C GLY A 129 20.16 2.82 9.23
N HIS A 130 20.14 2.72 10.58
CA HIS A 130 21.14 1.89 11.31
C HIS A 130 20.57 1.34 12.64
N PRO A 131 20.62 0.01 12.89
CA PRO A 131 20.76 -1.00 11.83
C PRO A 131 19.65 -0.81 10.80
N ALA A 132 19.97 -1.07 9.54
CA ALA A 132 19.04 -0.84 8.45
C ALA A 132 17.75 -1.66 8.58
N LEU A 133 16.59 -1.06 8.24
CA LEU A 133 15.32 -1.78 8.22
C LEU A 133 14.46 -1.29 7.03
N PRO A 134 14.11 -2.17 6.07
CA PRO A 134 14.63 -3.55 5.94
C PRO A 134 16.15 -3.58 5.74
N GLU A 135 16.76 -4.75 6.01
CA GLU A 135 18.21 -4.95 5.89
C GLU A 135 18.71 -5.10 4.45
N ALA A 136 17.80 -5.28 3.52
CA ALA A 136 18.00 -5.31 2.07
C ALA A 136 16.75 -4.79 1.38
N ASP A 137 16.82 -4.55 0.08
CA ASP A 137 15.63 -4.26 -0.74
C ASP A 137 14.63 -5.41 -0.60
N LEU A 138 13.44 -5.12 -0.08
CA LEU A 138 12.42 -6.13 0.24
C LEU A 138 11.41 -6.23 -0.92
N PRO A 139 11.33 -7.37 -1.62
CA PRO A 139 10.36 -7.58 -2.68
C PRO A 139 8.92 -7.44 -2.18
N THR A 140 8.10 -6.69 -2.91
CA THR A 140 6.70 -6.50 -2.57
C THR A 140 5.86 -6.16 -3.81
N ALA A 141 4.54 -6.12 -3.63
CA ALA A 141 3.60 -5.61 -4.62
C ALA A 141 3.43 -4.09 -4.44
N ILE A 142 3.41 -3.39 -5.57
CA ILE A 142 3.21 -1.94 -5.65
C ILE A 142 1.86 -1.67 -6.32
N VAL A 143 1.16 -0.65 -5.87
CA VAL A 143 -0.07 -0.13 -6.48
C VAL A 143 -0.05 1.39 -6.48
N ASP A 144 -0.61 2.00 -7.52
CA ASP A 144 -0.72 3.43 -7.61
C ASP A 144 -1.85 3.98 -6.72
N ARG A 145 -1.60 5.11 -6.08
CA ARG A 145 -2.62 5.93 -5.43
C ARG A 145 -3.11 6.96 -6.43
N LEU A 146 -4.35 6.82 -6.88
CA LEU A 146 -4.93 7.69 -7.90
C LEU A 146 -5.88 8.72 -7.28
N LEU A 147 -5.86 9.95 -7.81
CA LEU A 147 -6.94 10.91 -7.65
C LEU A 147 -7.93 10.70 -8.80
N VAL A 148 -9.11 10.21 -8.47
CA VAL A 148 -10.17 9.94 -9.45
C VAL A 148 -11.28 10.97 -9.36
N ALA A 149 -11.94 11.25 -10.50
CA ALA A 149 -13.11 12.08 -10.58
C ALA A 149 -14.26 11.26 -11.18
N ARG A 150 -15.49 11.57 -10.81
CA ARG A 150 -16.66 10.99 -11.45
C ARG A 150 -16.69 11.41 -12.93
N SER A 151 -17.08 10.51 -13.80
CA SER A 151 -17.11 10.74 -15.25
C SER A 151 -18.10 11.84 -15.69
N ASP A 152 -19.12 12.11 -14.86
CA ASP A 152 -20.17 13.13 -15.11
C ASP A 152 -19.79 14.53 -14.61
N LEU A 153 -18.62 14.71 -13.97
CA LEU A 153 -18.14 16.05 -13.62
C LEU A 153 -17.82 16.88 -14.86
N LYS A 154 -18.14 18.17 -14.79
CA LYS A 154 -17.85 19.10 -15.89
C LYS A 154 -16.33 19.12 -16.15
N PRO A 155 -15.87 18.97 -17.41
CA PRO A 155 -14.45 19.01 -17.74
C PRO A 155 -13.72 20.25 -17.21
N SER A 156 -14.38 21.43 -17.21
CA SER A 156 -13.80 22.66 -16.68
C SER A 156 -13.50 22.61 -15.18
N VAL A 157 -14.30 21.89 -14.40
CA VAL A 157 -14.06 21.69 -12.95
C VAL A 157 -12.85 20.80 -12.74
N VAL A 158 -12.79 19.69 -13.49
CA VAL A 158 -11.66 18.75 -13.37
C VAL A 158 -10.37 19.39 -13.90
N HIS A 159 -10.43 20.16 -14.99
CA HIS A 159 -9.29 20.91 -15.50
C HIS A 159 -8.74 21.89 -14.44
N LYS A 160 -9.62 22.69 -13.81
CA LYS A 160 -9.21 23.59 -12.73
C LYS A 160 -8.57 22.83 -11.56
N LEU A 161 -9.18 21.72 -11.14
CA LEU A 161 -8.62 20.89 -10.05
C LEU A 161 -7.23 20.33 -10.43
N THR A 162 -7.08 19.86 -11.66
CA THR A 162 -5.78 19.35 -12.16
C THR A 162 -4.74 20.46 -12.14
N ARG A 163 -5.09 21.64 -12.66
CA ARG A 163 -4.21 22.80 -12.66
C ARG A 163 -3.77 23.17 -11.24
N GLU A 164 -4.70 23.35 -10.32
CA GLU A 164 -4.38 23.69 -8.92
C GLU A 164 -3.45 22.64 -8.28
N LEU A 165 -3.66 21.35 -8.57
CA LEU A 165 -2.84 20.28 -8.05
C LEU A 165 -1.38 20.35 -8.55
N TYR A 166 -1.16 20.70 -9.82
CA TYR A 166 0.17 20.75 -10.42
C TYR A 166 0.86 22.09 -10.16
N ASP A 167 0.16 23.21 -10.29
CA ASP A 167 0.71 24.55 -10.11
C ASP A 167 1.16 24.77 -8.66
N HIS A 168 0.41 24.23 -7.69
CA HIS A 168 0.71 24.35 -6.26
C HIS A 168 1.39 23.11 -5.66
N ARG A 169 1.95 22.22 -6.49
CA ARG A 169 2.60 20.99 -6.03
C ARG A 169 3.70 21.25 -5.00
N ALA A 170 4.47 22.30 -5.17
CA ALA A 170 5.54 22.68 -4.24
C ALA A 170 4.99 23.03 -2.85
N GLU A 171 3.90 23.81 -2.80
CA GLU A 171 3.24 24.17 -1.52
C GLU A 171 2.64 22.94 -0.84
N ILE A 172 2.07 22.01 -1.61
CA ILE A 172 1.54 20.75 -1.08
C ILE A 172 2.69 19.89 -0.53
N MET A 173 3.88 19.91 -1.15
CA MET A 173 5.06 19.20 -0.67
C MET A 173 5.54 19.69 0.70
N ASP A 174 5.37 20.95 1.03
CA ASP A 174 5.71 21.49 2.36
C ASP A 174 4.86 20.84 3.46
N ALA A 175 3.59 20.54 3.15
CA ALA A 175 2.68 19.86 4.06
C ALA A 175 2.81 18.32 3.98
N ASN A 176 3.10 17.79 2.80
CA ASN A 176 3.20 16.35 2.55
C ASN A 176 4.21 16.05 1.43
N ARG A 177 5.39 15.57 1.80
CA ARG A 177 6.49 15.26 0.86
C ARG A 177 6.10 14.28 -0.26
N LEU A 178 5.08 13.44 -0.06
CA LEU A 178 4.59 12.53 -1.10
C LEU A 178 4.00 13.29 -2.30
N ALA A 179 3.64 14.56 -2.15
CA ALA A 179 3.21 15.39 -3.28
C ALA A 179 4.28 15.56 -4.37
N GLY A 180 5.56 15.35 -4.03
CA GLY A 180 6.64 15.32 -5.02
C GLY A 180 6.51 14.24 -6.08
N PHE A 181 5.73 13.19 -5.81
CA PHE A 181 5.45 12.09 -6.74
C PHE A 181 4.19 12.29 -7.58
N ILE A 182 3.44 13.40 -7.38
CA ILE A 182 2.25 13.70 -8.18
C ILE A 182 2.67 13.85 -9.65
N GLY A 183 2.03 13.05 -10.50
CA GLY A 183 2.29 13.01 -11.92
C GLY A 183 1.02 12.74 -12.73
N PRO A 184 1.09 12.86 -14.07
CA PRO A 184 -0.02 12.51 -14.94
C PRO A 184 -0.38 11.03 -14.78
N VAL A 185 -1.65 10.72 -15.01
CA VAL A 185 -2.04 9.32 -15.23
C VAL A 185 -1.40 8.90 -16.56
N GLY A 186 -0.69 7.76 -16.56
CA GLY A 186 0.02 7.28 -17.74
C GLY A 186 -0.85 7.31 -19.01
N GLU A 187 -0.28 7.77 -20.11
CA GLU A 187 -1.00 7.93 -21.39
C GLU A 187 -1.31 6.59 -22.06
N GLU A 188 -0.64 5.52 -21.68
CA GLU A 188 -0.76 4.22 -22.35
C GLU A 188 -1.45 3.16 -21.48
N SER A 189 -2.18 2.33 -22.14
CA SER A 189 -2.91 1.08 -21.88
C SER A 189 -2.78 0.38 -20.51
N ASP A 190 -1.87 0.75 -19.64
CA ASP A 190 -1.62 0.11 -18.35
C ASP A 190 -2.38 0.77 -17.18
N SER A 191 -3.03 1.92 -17.41
CA SER A 191 -3.87 2.54 -16.38
C SER A 191 -5.26 1.91 -16.37
N VAL A 192 -5.61 1.27 -15.27
CA VAL A 192 -6.93 0.66 -15.03
C VAL A 192 -8.07 1.69 -15.12
N VAL A 193 -7.76 2.98 -15.02
CA VAL A 193 -8.74 4.08 -15.06
C VAL A 193 -8.36 5.10 -16.13
N ALA A 194 -9.23 5.28 -17.13
CA ALA A 194 -9.01 6.29 -18.17
C ALA A 194 -8.95 7.72 -17.57
N ALA A 195 -8.02 8.53 -18.09
CA ALA A 195 -7.91 9.93 -17.70
C ALA A 195 -9.19 10.70 -18.05
N HIS A 196 -9.70 11.51 -17.12
CA HIS A 196 -10.87 12.37 -17.35
C HIS A 196 -10.55 13.43 -18.41
N PRO A 197 -11.52 13.76 -19.34
CA PRO A 197 -11.27 14.76 -20.39
C PRO A 197 -10.73 16.10 -19.89
N GLY A 198 -11.22 16.57 -18.73
CA GLY A 198 -10.70 17.79 -18.11
C GLY A 198 -9.26 17.69 -17.60
N ALA A 199 -8.82 16.50 -17.23
CA ALA A 199 -7.41 16.28 -16.83
C ALA A 199 -6.48 16.18 -18.04
N ARG A 200 -6.97 15.62 -19.17
CA ARG A 200 -6.19 15.56 -20.42
C ARG A 200 -5.97 16.93 -21.06
N ALA A 201 -6.84 17.90 -20.78
CA ALA A 201 -6.76 19.25 -21.33
C ALA A 201 -5.75 20.15 -20.58
N TYR A 202 -5.14 19.66 -19.52
CA TYR A 202 -4.04 20.33 -18.80
C TYR A 202 -2.71 19.91 -19.41
#